data_8b0a046de2aba676e66e1c3b54c9b23b
#
_entry.id   8b0a046de2aba676e66e1c3b54c9b23b
#
_cell.length_a   1.000
_cell.length_b   1.000
_cell.length_c   1.000
_cell.angle_alpha   90.00
_cell.angle_beta   90.00
_cell.angle_gamma   90.00
#
_symmetry.space_group_name_H-M   'P 1'
#
loop_
_entity.id
_entity.type
_entity.pdbx_description
1 polymer ?
#
loop_
_entity_poly.entity_id
_entity_poly.type
_entity_poly.pdbx_seq_one_letter_code
_entity_poly.pdbx_strand_id
1 'polypeptide(L)'
;MLTEAQATELKLAHKQTREKRLADRIKAILYLHYGLSYIEIAKLLLFDEVTIRRYFKQFKEKGIDGLLEYRYTGGTSRLTQIQENEVKEFFKEYTPQTAIEAVVHIKKTYGITYSIIGVTKLMHRLGFVYKKPKIIPGKVDPAMQEIFIQRYHDTKANLGTKDKIYFLDATHPTHNTRASYGWILKGKNNDKYIKSNSGRKRLNLNGALNWNDKTAIVLDEKTINTEATIHLLEQIREKQRQGKVYVILDNASHHHAKLVRRWLLHHPRFKLLYLPPYSPNLNLIERLWRVFHQKITYNKYFENFEEFKTTTLDFFKNLKQYDTQLATLLTDNFQTFPSSKVANLS
;
A
#
# COMPACT_ATOMS: atom_id res chain seq x y z
N MET A 1 -13.65 52.70 24.04
CA MET A 1 -14.02 51.50 24.77
C MET A 1 -14.96 50.68 23.89
N LEU A 2 -14.99 49.34 24.02
CA LEU A 2 -15.97 48.51 23.33
C LEU A 2 -17.33 48.66 23.97
N THR A 3 -18.41 48.40 23.20
CA THR A 3 -19.73 48.16 23.76
C THR A 3 -19.79 46.75 24.38
N GLU A 4 -20.72 46.51 25.34
CA GLU A 4 -20.90 45.19 25.93
C GLU A 4 -21.26 44.13 24.85
N ALA A 5 -21.98 44.50 23.83
CA ALA A 5 -22.30 43.62 22.69
C ALA A 5 -21.02 43.22 21.94
N GLN A 6 -20.13 44.13 21.63
CA GLN A 6 -18.85 43.84 20.98
C GLN A 6 -17.93 42.99 21.85
N ALA A 7 -17.92 43.20 23.16
CA ALA A 7 -17.13 42.39 24.09
C ALA A 7 -17.67 40.93 24.13
N THR A 8 -18.98 40.75 24.10
CA THR A 8 -19.61 39.42 24.07
C THR A 8 -19.32 38.71 22.78
N GLU A 9 -19.42 39.39 21.64
CA GLU A 9 -19.07 38.85 20.32
C GLU A 9 -17.60 38.40 20.26
N LEU A 10 -16.67 39.22 20.75
CA LEU A 10 -15.24 38.83 20.83
C LEU A 10 -15.00 37.63 21.74
N LYS A 11 -15.68 37.55 22.89
CA LYS A 11 -15.59 36.36 23.75
C LYS A 11 -16.08 35.08 23.07
N LEU A 12 -17.18 35.17 22.30
CA LEU A 12 -17.68 34.05 21.51
C LEU A 12 -16.71 33.64 20.40
N ALA A 13 -16.22 34.62 19.64
CA ALA A 13 -15.22 34.39 18.59
C ALA A 13 -13.95 33.75 19.14
N HIS A 14 -13.47 34.18 20.33
CA HIS A 14 -12.33 33.58 20.99
C HIS A 14 -12.54 32.10 21.32
N LYS A 15 -13.73 31.70 21.80
CA LYS A 15 -14.07 30.28 22.09
C LYS A 15 -14.07 29.42 20.83
N GLN A 16 -14.45 29.99 19.70
CA GLN A 16 -14.52 29.29 18.41
C GLN A 16 -13.17 29.25 17.66
N THR A 17 -12.25 30.15 17.97
CA THR A 17 -10.97 30.31 17.28
C THR A 17 -9.94 29.31 17.82
N ARG A 18 -9.46 28.40 16.95
CA ARG A 18 -8.38 27.44 17.27
C ARG A 18 -6.99 27.97 16.90
N GLU A 19 -6.91 28.95 16.04
CA GLU A 19 -5.64 29.56 15.59
C GLU A 19 -5.10 30.49 16.69
N LYS A 20 -3.94 30.14 17.26
CA LYS A 20 -3.34 30.89 18.38
C LYS A 20 -3.18 32.37 18.07
N ARG A 21 -2.69 32.71 16.85
CA ARG A 21 -2.44 34.09 16.46
C ARG A 21 -3.71 34.94 16.42
N LEU A 22 -4.82 34.37 15.97
CA LEU A 22 -6.11 35.03 15.94
C LEU A 22 -6.70 35.12 17.35
N ALA A 23 -6.59 34.09 18.16
CA ALA A 23 -6.99 34.14 19.56
C ALA A 23 -6.25 35.21 20.35
N ASP A 24 -4.95 35.39 20.12
CA ASP A 24 -4.15 36.43 20.80
C ASP A 24 -4.53 37.83 20.32
N ARG A 25 -4.94 38.03 19.06
CA ARG A 25 -5.50 39.30 18.60
C ARG A 25 -6.79 39.67 19.34
N ILE A 26 -7.69 38.70 19.49
CA ILE A 26 -8.95 38.87 20.23
C ILE A 26 -8.67 39.21 21.70
N LYS A 27 -7.77 38.49 22.35
CA LYS A 27 -7.37 38.76 23.74
C LYS A 27 -6.84 40.18 23.90
N ALA A 28 -6.00 40.65 22.95
CA ALA A 28 -5.46 41.97 23.02
C ALA A 28 -6.56 43.06 23.06
N ILE A 29 -7.62 42.89 22.27
CA ILE A 29 -8.74 43.85 22.23
C ILE A 29 -9.62 43.75 23.50
N LEU A 30 -9.85 42.53 24.00
CA LEU A 30 -10.58 42.31 25.25
C LEU A 30 -9.83 42.92 26.46
N TYR A 31 -8.50 42.79 26.54
CA TYR A 31 -7.69 43.36 27.59
C TYR A 31 -7.71 44.87 27.56
N LEU A 32 -7.72 45.51 26.37
CA LEU A 32 -7.95 46.97 26.26
C LEU A 32 -9.33 47.37 26.79
N HIS A 33 -10.37 46.59 26.54
CA HIS A 33 -11.71 46.83 27.08
C HIS A 33 -11.73 46.71 28.62
N TYR A 34 -10.93 45.83 29.19
CA TYR A 34 -10.78 45.68 30.66
C TYR A 34 -9.91 46.75 31.30
N GLY A 35 -9.42 47.72 30.53
CA GLY A 35 -8.66 48.88 31.03
C GLY A 35 -7.15 48.70 31.10
N LEU A 36 -6.59 47.56 30.58
CA LEU A 36 -5.15 47.39 30.56
C LEU A 36 -4.51 48.31 29.50
N SER A 37 -3.33 48.83 29.80
CA SER A 37 -2.53 49.61 28.86
C SER A 37 -1.89 48.77 27.76
N TYR A 38 -1.50 49.40 26.65
CA TYR A 38 -0.80 48.67 25.56
C TYR A 38 0.48 47.96 26.01
N ILE A 39 1.21 48.61 26.98
CA ILE A 39 2.45 48.05 27.54
C ILE A 39 2.17 46.78 28.37
N GLU A 40 1.14 46.81 29.20
CA GLU A 40 0.75 45.64 30.01
C GLU A 40 0.30 44.50 29.15
N ILE A 41 -0.52 44.75 28.12
CA ILE A 41 -0.99 43.74 27.17
C ILE A 41 0.19 43.16 26.39
N ALA A 42 1.11 43.97 25.93
CA ALA A 42 2.31 43.55 25.24
C ALA A 42 3.14 42.56 26.08
N LYS A 43 3.30 42.85 27.38
CA LYS A 43 3.97 41.95 28.34
C LYS A 43 3.21 40.66 28.55
N LEU A 44 1.89 40.73 28.73
CA LEU A 44 1.04 39.56 28.96
C LEU A 44 0.99 38.59 27.76
N LEU A 45 0.94 39.13 26.55
CA LEU A 45 0.83 38.33 25.32
C LEU A 45 2.18 38.07 24.66
N LEU A 46 3.29 38.56 25.23
CA LEU A 46 4.64 38.42 24.68
C LEU A 46 4.78 39.00 23.28
N PHE A 47 4.19 40.18 23.06
CA PHE A 47 4.29 40.99 21.84
C PHE A 47 4.99 42.32 22.13
N ASP A 48 5.29 43.05 21.05
CA ASP A 48 5.65 44.46 21.17
C ASP A 48 4.39 45.37 21.21
N GLU A 49 4.54 46.55 21.77
CA GLU A 49 3.43 47.52 21.91
C GLU A 49 2.87 47.96 20.54
N VAL A 50 3.73 48.06 19.52
CA VAL A 50 3.33 48.45 18.18
C VAL A 50 2.38 47.39 17.57
N THR A 51 2.60 46.12 17.85
CA THR A 51 1.72 45.04 17.44
C THR A 51 0.34 45.16 18.07
N ILE A 52 0.26 45.48 19.38
CA ILE A 52 -1.04 45.65 20.06
C ILE A 52 -1.79 46.88 19.51
N ARG A 53 -1.09 47.99 19.28
CA ARG A 53 -1.67 49.20 18.65
C ARG A 53 -2.21 48.91 17.23
N ARG A 54 -1.50 48.10 16.47
CA ARG A 54 -1.93 47.67 15.12
C ARG A 54 -3.19 46.82 15.18
N TYR A 55 -3.31 45.88 16.12
CA TYR A 55 -4.52 45.07 16.31
C TYR A 55 -5.72 45.94 16.68
N PHE A 56 -5.53 46.91 17.55
CA PHE A 56 -6.58 47.88 17.92
C PHE A 56 -7.02 48.74 16.74
N LYS A 57 -6.07 49.26 15.94
CA LYS A 57 -6.37 49.98 14.72
C LYS A 57 -7.19 49.13 13.73
N GLN A 58 -6.78 47.89 13.48
CA GLN A 58 -7.50 46.96 12.61
C GLN A 58 -8.93 46.74 13.09
N PHE A 59 -9.09 46.54 14.39
CA PHE A 59 -10.42 46.36 15.00
C PHE A 59 -11.29 47.61 14.86
N LYS A 60 -10.70 48.78 15.07
CA LYS A 60 -11.43 50.07 14.91
C LYS A 60 -11.89 50.34 13.50
N GLU A 61 -11.09 49.99 12.51
CA GLU A 61 -11.37 50.23 11.09
C GLU A 61 -12.33 49.22 10.48
N LYS A 62 -12.24 47.92 10.86
CA LYS A 62 -12.92 46.82 10.18
C LYS A 62 -13.68 45.88 11.11
N GLY A 63 -13.81 46.20 12.39
CA GLY A 63 -14.47 45.37 13.37
C GLY A 63 -13.78 44.02 13.60
N ILE A 64 -14.57 43.05 14.05
CA ILE A 64 -14.07 41.68 14.34
C ILE A 64 -13.58 40.95 13.08
N ASP A 65 -14.23 41.14 11.96
CA ASP A 65 -13.84 40.51 10.68
C ASP A 65 -12.45 40.96 10.25
N GLY A 66 -12.15 42.25 10.35
CA GLY A 66 -10.81 42.77 10.04
C GLY A 66 -9.74 42.28 11.01
N LEU A 67 -10.10 42.06 12.29
CA LEU A 67 -9.20 41.50 13.28
C LEU A 67 -8.90 40.01 13.01
N LEU A 68 -9.88 39.26 12.55
CA LEU A 68 -9.78 37.82 12.26
C LEU A 68 -9.29 37.55 10.83
N GLU A 69 -9.17 38.58 9.99
CA GLU A 69 -8.65 38.41 8.63
C GLU A 69 -7.24 37.77 8.64
N TYR A 70 -7.16 36.56 8.10
CA TYR A 70 -5.89 35.84 7.98
C TYR A 70 -5.21 36.18 6.68
N ARG A 71 -4.30 37.16 6.72
CA ARG A 71 -3.62 37.70 5.53
C ARG A 71 -2.43 36.88 5.05
N TYR A 72 -2.09 35.79 5.74
CA TYR A 72 -0.98 34.95 5.33
C TYR A 72 -1.41 34.00 4.21
N THR A 73 -1.06 34.34 2.98
CA THR A 73 -1.35 33.55 1.77
C THR A 73 -0.35 32.41 1.53
N GLY A 74 0.56 32.15 2.48
CA GLY A 74 1.67 31.22 2.28
C GLY A 74 2.85 31.85 1.54
N GLY A 75 3.92 31.12 1.41
CA GLY A 75 5.06 31.52 0.59
C GLY A 75 4.73 31.39 -0.90
N THR A 76 5.07 32.40 -1.68
CA THR A 76 4.96 32.32 -3.15
C THR A 76 5.94 31.31 -3.71
N SER A 77 5.50 30.54 -4.70
CA SER A 77 6.38 29.64 -5.44
C SER A 77 7.45 30.42 -6.19
N ARG A 78 8.65 29.87 -6.30
CA ARG A 78 9.70 30.43 -7.16
C ARG A 78 9.42 30.19 -8.65
N LEU A 79 8.61 29.18 -8.98
CA LEU A 79 8.12 28.91 -10.32
C LEU A 79 6.80 29.65 -10.55
N THR A 80 6.57 30.15 -11.75
CA THR A 80 5.27 30.64 -12.19
C THR A 80 4.29 29.48 -12.32
N GLN A 81 2.97 29.76 -12.37
CA GLN A 81 1.95 28.74 -12.55
C GLN A 81 2.14 27.96 -13.86
N ILE A 82 2.59 28.63 -14.93
CA ILE A 82 2.88 27.99 -16.22
C ILE A 82 4.03 26.98 -16.06
N GLN A 83 5.14 27.42 -15.44
CA GLN A 83 6.29 26.56 -15.18
C GLN A 83 5.95 25.38 -14.26
N GLU A 84 5.09 25.58 -13.25
CA GLU A 84 4.62 24.47 -12.41
C GLU A 84 3.81 23.43 -13.21
N ASN A 85 2.98 23.86 -14.13
CA ASN A 85 2.24 22.98 -15.02
C ASN A 85 3.17 22.20 -15.96
N GLU A 86 4.16 22.88 -16.56
CA GLU A 86 5.17 22.23 -17.40
C GLU A 86 5.98 21.18 -16.64
N VAL A 87 6.44 21.50 -15.42
CA VAL A 87 7.12 20.54 -14.52
C VAL A 87 6.21 19.35 -14.21
N LYS A 88 4.94 19.61 -13.97
CA LYS A 88 3.97 18.55 -13.67
C LYS A 88 3.78 17.62 -14.85
N GLU A 89 3.60 18.12 -16.06
CA GLU A 89 3.44 17.30 -17.26
C GLU A 89 4.72 16.52 -17.57
N PHE A 90 5.89 17.16 -17.50
CA PHE A 90 7.17 16.48 -17.68
C PHE A 90 7.37 15.34 -16.69
N PHE A 91 7.06 15.53 -15.40
CA PHE A 91 7.26 14.47 -14.39
C PHE A 91 6.17 13.38 -14.41
N LYS A 92 5.05 13.59 -15.09
CA LYS A 92 4.12 12.49 -15.38
C LYS A 92 4.73 11.44 -16.32
N GLU A 93 5.49 11.88 -17.29
CA GLU A 93 6.17 10.99 -18.26
C GLU A 93 7.50 10.48 -17.72
N TYR A 94 8.35 11.39 -17.27
CA TYR A 94 9.71 11.10 -16.81
C TYR A 94 9.72 10.67 -15.37
N THR A 95 9.03 10.15 -14.69
CA THR A 95 9.00 9.68 -13.29
C THR A 95 10.36 9.79 -12.56
N PRO A 96 10.75 10.93 -11.97
CA PRO A 96 12.04 11.08 -11.31
C PRO A 96 12.13 10.13 -10.10
N GLN A 97 13.25 9.42 -9.99
CA GLN A 97 13.46 8.45 -8.93
C GLN A 97 13.89 9.10 -7.62
N THR A 98 14.46 10.28 -7.69
CA THR A 98 14.93 11.05 -6.52
C THR A 98 14.51 12.50 -6.60
N ALA A 99 14.39 13.16 -5.44
CA ALA A 99 14.16 14.60 -5.39
C ALA A 99 15.32 15.41 -6.01
N ILE A 100 16.55 14.86 -6.03
CA ILE A 100 17.72 15.49 -6.65
C ILE A 100 17.53 15.62 -8.16
N GLU A 101 17.01 14.59 -8.83
CA GLU A 101 16.71 14.64 -10.27
C GLU A 101 15.72 15.77 -10.59
N ALA A 102 14.70 15.96 -9.75
CA ALA A 102 13.76 17.06 -9.90
C ALA A 102 14.42 18.43 -9.70
N VAL A 103 15.34 18.57 -8.71
CA VAL A 103 16.14 19.79 -8.53
C VAL A 103 16.98 20.11 -9.76
N VAL A 104 17.69 19.10 -10.28
CA VAL A 104 18.56 19.24 -11.46
C VAL A 104 17.74 19.65 -12.69
N HIS A 105 16.62 19.01 -12.93
CA HIS A 105 15.73 19.34 -14.05
C HIS A 105 15.24 20.80 -13.96
N ILE A 106 14.67 21.21 -12.83
CA ILE A 106 14.14 22.57 -12.65
C ILE A 106 15.26 23.61 -12.82
N LYS A 107 16.45 23.34 -12.26
CA LYS A 107 17.60 24.25 -12.41
C LYS A 107 18.03 24.36 -13.87
N LYS A 108 18.11 23.25 -14.60
CA LYS A 108 18.52 23.21 -16.01
C LYS A 108 17.51 23.93 -16.91
N THR A 109 16.21 23.73 -16.66
CA THR A 109 15.14 24.23 -17.54
C THR A 109 14.80 25.70 -17.26
N TYR A 110 14.75 26.09 -15.98
CA TYR A 110 14.25 27.43 -15.58
C TYR A 110 15.32 28.30 -14.87
N GLY A 111 16.52 27.77 -14.64
CA GLY A 111 17.57 28.50 -13.89
C GLY A 111 17.30 28.64 -12.39
N ILE A 112 16.23 28.03 -11.87
CA ILE A 112 15.78 28.19 -10.49
C ILE A 112 16.32 27.06 -9.62
N THR A 113 17.03 27.41 -8.55
CA THR A 113 17.61 26.43 -7.64
C THR A 113 16.67 26.18 -6.44
N TYR A 114 16.28 24.94 -6.23
CA TYR A 114 15.55 24.47 -5.05
C TYR A 114 16.46 23.68 -4.11
N SER A 115 16.19 23.75 -2.80
CA SER A 115 16.71 22.71 -1.89
C SER A 115 15.92 21.43 -2.08
N ILE A 116 16.49 20.28 -1.64
CA ILE A 116 15.81 18.97 -1.70
C ILE A 116 14.46 19.04 -0.96
N ILE A 117 14.42 19.66 0.22
CA ILE A 117 13.18 19.83 0.99
C ILE A 117 12.19 20.73 0.22
N GLY A 118 12.67 21.80 -0.41
CA GLY A 118 11.83 22.73 -1.18
C GLY A 118 11.20 22.04 -2.39
N VAL A 119 11.96 21.25 -3.16
CA VAL A 119 11.42 20.51 -4.31
C VAL A 119 10.49 19.39 -3.87
N THR A 120 10.76 18.71 -2.76
CA THR A 120 9.84 17.68 -2.22
C THR A 120 8.48 18.30 -1.86
N LYS A 121 8.48 19.49 -1.22
CA LYS A 121 7.22 20.23 -0.95
C LYS A 121 6.51 20.65 -2.23
N LEU A 122 7.26 21.09 -3.25
CA LEU A 122 6.71 21.41 -4.57
C LEU A 122 6.06 20.16 -5.20
N MET A 123 6.76 19.03 -5.23
CA MET A 123 6.24 17.78 -5.78
C MET A 123 4.93 17.36 -5.10
N HIS A 124 4.86 17.43 -3.76
CA HIS A 124 3.62 17.13 -3.03
C HIS A 124 2.49 18.09 -3.40
N ARG A 125 2.78 19.40 -3.53
CA ARG A 125 1.79 20.41 -3.93
C ARG A 125 1.28 20.18 -5.36
N LEU A 126 2.14 19.71 -6.28
CA LEU A 126 1.77 19.32 -7.65
C LEU A 126 1.01 17.99 -7.71
N GLY A 127 0.82 17.29 -6.58
CA GLY A 127 0.06 16.06 -6.47
C GLY A 127 0.88 14.78 -6.63
N PHE A 128 2.22 14.87 -6.62
CA PHE A 128 3.08 13.68 -6.64
C PHE A 128 3.27 13.10 -5.25
N VAL A 129 3.36 11.79 -5.19
CA VAL A 129 3.73 11.02 -3.98
C VAL A 129 4.82 10.02 -4.34
N TYR A 130 5.77 9.83 -3.43
CA TYR A 130 6.83 8.85 -3.64
C TYR A 130 6.30 7.43 -3.44
N LYS A 131 6.16 6.67 -4.54
CA LYS A 131 5.65 5.30 -4.52
C LYS A 131 6.28 4.46 -5.63
N LYS A 132 6.35 3.14 -5.41
CA LYS A 132 6.79 2.19 -6.41
C LYS A 132 5.72 2.02 -7.50
N PRO A 133 6.08 2.06 -8.80
CA PRO A 133 5.17 1.72 -9.89
C PRO A 133 4.63 0.30 -9.75
N LYS A 134 3.38 0.09 -10.20
CA LYS A 134 2.81 -1.24 -10.31
C LYS A 134 3.25 -1.85 -11.64
N ILE A 135 3.82 -3.05 -11.59
CA ILE A 135 4.20 -3.79 -12.79
C ILE A 135 2.93 -4.46 -13.35
N ILE A 136 2.68 -4.26 -14.63
CA ILE A 136 1.63 -4.95 -15.39
C ILE A 136 2.35 -5.88 -16.38
N PRO A 137 2.02 -7.18 -16.41
CA PRO A 137 2.59 -8.07 -17.43
C PRO A 137 2.25 -7.58 -18.84
N GLY A 138 3.27 -7.41 -19.70
CA GLY A 138 3.08 -6.80 -21.02
C GLY A 138 2.17 -7.56 -22.00
N LYS A 139 1.83 -8.82 -21.66
CA LYS A 139 0.94 -9.67 -22.47
C LYS A 139 -0.37 -10.01 -21.74
N VAL A 140 -0.75 -9.23 -20.72
CA VAL A 140 -2.03 -9.43 -20.03
C VAL A 140 -3.19 -9.05 -20.94
N ASP A 141 -4.24 -9.87 -20.93
CA ASP A 141 -5.50 -9.62 -21.61
C ASP A 141 -6.60 -9.35 -20.56
N PRO A 142 -7.03 -8.08 -20.36
CA PRO A 142 -8.08 -7.75 -19.41
C PRO A 142 -9.43 -8.41 -19.71
N ALA A 143 -9.78 -8.61 -20.99
CA ALA A 143 -11.05 -9.24 -21.35
C ALA A 143 -11.06 -10.71 -20.94
N MET A 144 -9.96 -11.43 -21.16
CA MET A 144 -9.81 -12.80 -20.68
C MET A 144 -9.86 -12.90 -19.14
N GLN A 145 -9.35 -11.88 -18.43
CA GLN A 145 -9.46 -11.84 -16.96
C GLN A 145 -10.92 -11.69 -16.52
N GLU A 146 -11.69 -10.81 -17.15
CA GLU A 146 -13.11 -10.62 -16.85
C GLU A 146 -13.93 -11.89 -17.10
N ILE A 147 -13.69 -12.56 -18.24
CA ILE A 147 -14.33 -13.85 -18.60
C ILE A 147 -14.01 -14.90 -17.52
N PHE A 148 -12.75 -14.98 -17.10
CA PHE A 148 -12.36 -15.92 -16.05
C PHE A 148 -13.04 -15.61 -14.71
N ILE A 149 -13.09 -14.34 -14.29
CA ILE A 149 -13.73 -13.92 -13.05
C ILE A 149 -15.23 -14.26 -13.07
N GLN A 150 -15.90 -14.00 -14.18
CA GLN A 150 -17.31 -14.38 -14.33
C GLN A 150 -17.48 -15.90 -14.18
N ARG A 151 -16.67 -16.70 -14.88
CA ARG A 151 -16.68 -18.16 -14.77
C ARG A 151 -16.39 -18.64 -13.34
N TYR A 152 -15.50 -17.98 -12.63
CA TYR A 152 -15.23 -18.27 -11.22
C TYR A 152 -16.47 -18.00 -10.35
N HIS A 153 -17.12 -16.86 -10.51
CA HIS A 153 -18.33 -16.52 -9.75
C HIS A 153 -19.47 -17.48 -10.06
N ASP A 154 -19.67 -17.85 -11.31
CA ASP A 154 -20.67 -18.85 -11.70
C ASP A 154 -20.37 -20.23 -11.07
N THR A 155 -19.11 -20.65 -11.10
CA THR A 155 -18.68 -21.89 -10.44
C THR A 155 -18.96 -21.83 -8.95
N LYS A 156 -18.60 -20.73 -8.30
CA LYS A 156 -18.79 -20.50 -6.86
C LYS A 156 -20.28 -20.50 -6.47
N ALA A 157 -21.12 -19.85 -7.25
CA ALA A 157 -22.57 -19.78 -7.01
C ALA A 157 -23.25 -21.15 -7.11
N ASN A 158 -22.72 -22.04 -7.95
CA ASN A 158 -23.24 -23.38 -8.19
C ASN A 158 -22.55 -24.50 -7.38
N LEU A 159 -21.76 -24.15 -6.33
CA LEU A 159 -21.15 -25.14 -5.46
C LEU A 159 -22.19 -25.86 -4.60
N GLY A 160 -22.15 -27.18 -4.61
CA GLY A 160 -22.83 -27.98 -3.60
C GLY A 160 -22.13 -27.88 -2.24
N THR A 161 -22.82 -28.27 -1.19
CA THR A 161 -22.29 -28.19 0.20
C THR A 161 -20.97 -28.89 0.43
N LYS A 162 -20.71 -29.96 -0.33
CA LYS A 162 -19.48 -30.77 -0.26
C LYS A 162 -18.43 -30.39 -1.32
N ASP A 163 -18.76 -29.47 -2.24
CA ASP A 163 -17.85 -29.06 -3.30
C ASP A 163 -16.80 -28.07 -2.76
N LYS A 164 -15.60 -28.13 -3.31
CA LYS A 164 -14.48 -27.28 -2.87
C LYS A 164 -13.74 -26.67 -4.06
N ILE A 165 -13.22 -25.46 -3.84
CA ILE A 165 -12.33 -24.77 -4.79
C ILE A 165 -10.93 -24.75 -4.19
N TYR A 166 -9.94 -25.18 -4.97
CA TYR A 166 -8.53 -25.11 -4.63
C TYR A 166 -7.81 -24.21 -5.64
N PHE A 167 -6.90 -23.38 -5.14
CA PHE A 167 -5.96 -22.59 -5.95
C PHE A 167 -4.58 -23.23 -5.84
N LEU A 168 -4.01 -23.62 -6.97
CA LEU A 168 -2.70 -24.27 -7.06
C LEU A 168 -1.66 -23.30 -7.58
N ASP A 169 -0.48 -23.39 -7.01
CA ASP A 169 0.72 -22.72 -7.49
C ASP A 169 1.96 -23.28 -6.80
N ALA A 170 3.13 -23.00 -7.39
CA ALA A 170 4.41 -23.36 -6.81
C ALA A 170 5.22 -22.11 -6.43
N THR A 171 5.97 -22.21 -5.33
CA THR A 171 6.92 -21.16 -4.93
C THR A 171 8.28 -21.76 -4.59
N HIS A 172 9.33 -20.97 -4.81
CA HIS A 172 10.72 -21.42 -4.69
C HIS A 172 11.49 -20.54 -3.68
N PRO A 173 11.14 -20.59 -2.38
CA PRO A 173 11.85 -19.79 -1.38
C PRO A 173 13.29 -20.25 -1.23
N THR A 174 14.20 -19.30 -1.28
CA THR A 174 15.64 -19.55 -1.09
C THR A 174 15.98 -19.48 0.39
N HIS A 175 17.01 -20.21 0.80
CA HIS A 175 17.57 -20.19 2.16
C HIS A 175 18.20 -18.85 2.52
N ASN A 176 18.46 -17.98 1.53
CA ASN A 176 19.05 -16.67 1.75
C ASN A 176 18.06 -15.71 2.42
N THR A 177 18.57 -14.93 3.37
CA THR A 177 17.79 -13.87 4.02
C THR A 177 17.37 -12.82 2.99
N ARG A 178 16.08 -12.48 2.97
CA ARG A 178 15.54 -11.40 2.13
C ARG A 178 15.27 -10.19 3.01
N ALA A 179 16.02 -9.11 2.77
CA ALA A 179 15.77 -7.85 3.43
C ALA A 179 14.40 -7.27 2.99
N SER A 180 13.65 -6.79 3.95
CA SER A 180 12.36 -6.13 3.74
C SER A 180 12.24 -4.93 4.66
N TYR A 181 11.39 -3.98 4.29
CA TYR A 181 11.12 -2.80 5.10
C TYR A 181 10.54 -3.20 6.47
N GLY A 182 10.97 -2.48 7.50
CA GLY A 182 10.50 -2.64 8.87
C GLY A 182 10.71 -1.35 9.66
N TRP A 183 10.12 -1.28 10.83
CA TRP A 183 10.32 -0.17 11.75
C TRP A 183 11.69 -0.34 12.45
N ILE A 184 12.62 0.57 12.14
CA ILE A 184 13.97 0.61 12.71
C ILE A 184 14.14 1.97 13.36
N LEU A 185 14.83 2.04 14.51
CA LEU A 185 15.09 3.29 15.20
C LEU A 185 15.85 4.27 14.30
N LYS A 186 15.46 5.54 14.35
CA LYS A 186 16.09 6.60 13.57
C LYS A 186 17.55 6.84 14.05
N GLY A 187 18.44 7.03 13.11
CA GLY A 187 19.85 7.42 13.36
C GLY A 187 20.84 6.42 12.77
N LYS A 188 22.00 6.90 12.30
CA LYS A 188 23.03 6.07 11.65
C LYS A 188 23.54 4.91 12.53
N ASN A 189 23.54 5.08 13.86
CA ASN A 189 24.03 4.06 14.80
C ASN A 189 22.96 3.00 15.12
N ASN A 190 21.75 3.12 14.58
CA ASN A 190 20.61 2.22 14.83
C ASN A 190 20.32 1.32 13.62
N ASP A 191 21.17 1.33 12.60
CA ASP A 191 21.01 0.46 11.44
C ASP A 191 20.96 -1.01 11.88
N LYS A 192 19.97 -1.76 11.40
CA LYS A 192 19.81 -3.17 11.70
C LYS A 192 20.48 -4.03 10.64
N TYR A 193 21.50 -4.78 11.04
CA TYR A 193 22.20 -5.73 10.20
C TYR A 193 21.67 -7.14 10.43
N ILE A 194 21.44 -7.89 9.35
CA ILE A 194 20.95 -9.27 9.40
C ILE A 194 21.92 -10.14 8.60
N LYS A 195 22.34 -11.27 9.18
CA LYS A 195 23.15 -12.28 8.47
C LYS A 195 22.35 -12.81 7.27
N SER A 196 23.06 -13.25 6.25
CA SER A 196 22.47 -13.95 5.10
C SER A 196 23.39 -15.08 4.67
N ASN A 197 22.79 -16.18 4.24
CA ASN A 197 23.52 -17.26 3.60
C ASN A 197 23.87 -16.87 2.15
N SER A 198 24.96 -17.40 1.63
CA SER A 198 25.43 -17.18 0.25
C SER A 198 25.08 -18.29 -0.72
N GLY A 199 24.44 -19.36 -0.25
CA GLY A 199 24.11 -20.55 -1.05
C GLY A 199 22.94 -20.34 -2.00
N ARG A 200 22.78 -21.27 -2.97
CA ARG A 200 21.65 -21.32 -3.89
C ARG A 200 20.58 -22.35 -3.46
N LYS A 201 20.66 -22.87 -2.23
CA LYS A 201 19.69 -23.84 -1.71
C LYS A 201 18.30 -23.20 -1.64
N ARG A 202 17.30 -23.90 -2.15
CA ARG A 202 15.90 -23.49 -2.15
C ARG A 202 14.99 -24.68 -1.89
N LEU A 203 13.79 -24.43 -1.42
CA LEU A 203 12.69 -25.39 -1.43
C LEU A 203 11.91 -25.26 -2.74
N ASN A 204 11.29 -26.32 -3.18
CA ASN A 204 10.33 -26.30 -4.28
C ASN A 204 8.96 -26.66 -3.70
N LEU A 205 8.26 -25.66 -3.24
CA LEU A 205 6.97 -25.84 -2.59
C LEU A 205 5.87 -25.86 -3.64
N ASN A 206 5.14 -26.99 -3.70
CA ASN A 206 3.95 -27.16 -4.51
C ASN A 206 2.73 -27.06 -3.60
N GLY A 207 1.86 -26.09 -3.81
CA GLY A 207 0.80 -25.78 -2.87
C GLY A 207 -0.60 -25.78 -3.47
N ALA A 208 -1.58 -26.16 -2.64
CA ALA A 208 -3.00 -26.06 -2.93
C ALA A 208 -3.71 -25.38 -1.75
N LEU A 209 -4.25 -24.19 -2.00
CA LEU A 209 -5.05 -23.44 -1.05
C LEU A 209 -6.52 -23.80 -1.21
N ASN A 210 -7.13 -24.37 -0.18
CA ASN A 210 -8.58 -24.55 -0.11
C ASN A 210 -9.22 -23.17 0.19
N TRP A 211 -9.94 -22.62 -0.79
CA TRP A 211 -10.57 -21.32 -0.65
C TRP A 211 -11.68 -21.31 0.42
N ASN A 212 -12.44 -22.40 0.51
CA ASN A 212 -13.57 -22.48 1.42
C ASN A 212 -13.13 -22.45 2.89
N ASP A 213 -12.16 -23.30 3.23
CA ASP A 213 -11.75 -23.55 4.62
C ASP A 213 -10.50 -22.77 5.03
N LYS A 214 -9.89 -22.01 4.10
CA LYS A 214 -8.62 -21.27 4.29
C LYS A 214 -7.46 -22.15 4.75
N THR A 215 -7.51 -23.44 4.42
CA THR A 215 -6.45 -24.43 4.69
C THR A 215 -5.58 -24.63 3.45
N ALA A 216 -4.35 -25.09 3.63
CA ALA A 216 -3.47 -25.41 2.51
C ALA A 216 -2.87 -26.81 2.65
N ILE A 217 -2.55 -27.39 1.50
CA ILE A 217 -1.67 -28.55 1.35
C ILE A 217 -0.42 -28.01 0.68
N VAL A 218 0.74 -28.17 1.28
CA VAL A 218 2.01 -27.72 0.71
C VAL A 218 3.02 -28.86 0.81
N LEU A 219 3.57 -29.23 -0.33
CA LEU A 219 4.54 -30.31 -0.49
C LEU A 219 5.90 -29.73 -0.90
N ASP A 220 6.97 -30.25 -0.30
CA ASP A 220 8.34 -29.97 -0.74
C ASP A 220 8.75 -31.02 -1.76
N GLU A 221 8.89 -30.63 -3.01
CA GLU A 221 9.15 -31.49 -4.15
C GLU A 221 10.59 -31.33 -4.65
N LYS A 222 11.17 -32.41 -5.20
CA LYS A 222 12.49 -32.28 -5.85
C LYS A 222 12.42 -31.33 -7.04
N THR A 223 11.35 -31.46 -7.82
CA THR A 223 11.12 -30.68 -9.05
C THR A 223 9.63 -30.46 -9.22
N ILE A 224 9.24 -29.27 -9.64
CA ILE A 224 7.85 -28.96 -10.01
C ILE A 224 7.65 -29.39 -11.46
N ASN A 225 6.94 -30.49 -11.63
CA ASN A 225 6.69 -31.14 -12.93
C ASN A 225 5.30 -31.84 -12.94
N THR A 226 5.06 -32.66 -13.92
CA THR A 226 3.80 -33.39 -14.08
C THR A 226 3.53 -34.34 -12.91
N GLU A 227 4.53 -35.06 -12.43
CA GLU A 227 4.42 -35.99 -11.31
C GLU A 227 4.09 -35.21 -10.01
N ALA A 228 4.75 -34.08 -9.75
CA ALA A 228 4.46 -33.23 -8.62
C ALA A 228 3.02 -32.69 -8.67
N THR A 229 2.51 -32.36 -9.86
CA THR A 229 1.11 -31.96 -10.05
C THR A 229 0.17 -33.09 -9.66
N ILE A 230 0.40 -34.32 -10.14
CA ILE A 230 -0.43 -35.49 -9.82
C ILE A 230 -0.34 -35.80 -8.33
N HIS A 231 0.84 -35.75 -7.73
CA HIS A 231 1.03 -35.96 -6.30
C HIS A 231 0.19 -34.98 -5.47
N LEU A 232 0.19 -33.70 -5.82
CA LEU A 232 -0.63 -32.69 -5.14
C LEU A 232 -2.15 -32.95 -5.32
N LEU A 233 -2.58 -33.35 -6.53
CA LEU A 233 -3.98 -33.72 -6.80
C LEU A 233 -4.41 -34.95 -5.97
N GLU A 234 -3.54 -35.93 -5.79
CA GLU A 234 -3.78 -37.09 -4.92
C GLU A 234 -3.93 -36.67 -3.45
N GLN A 235 -3.07 -35.76 -2.97
CA GLN A 235 -3.20 -35.25 -1.60
C GLN A 235 -4.51 -34.49 -1.39
N ILE A 236 -4.98 -33.75 -2.41
CA ILE A 236 -6.31 -33.11 -2.37
C ILE A 236 -7.40 -34.19 -2.33
N ARG A 237 -7.27 -35.27 -3.14
CA ARG A 237 -8.24 -36.36 -3.21
C ARG A 237 -8.38 -37.07 -1.86
N GLU A 238 -7.28 -37.32 -1.17
CA GLU A 238 -7.27 -37.95 0.15
C GLU A 238 -7.97 -37.11 1.21
N LYS A 239 -7.75 -35.78 1.20
CA LYS A 239 -8.39 -34.85 2.12
C LYS A 239 -9.85 -34.55 1.78
N GLN A 240 -10.17 -34.46 0.48
CA GLN A 240 -11.50 -34.12 -0.03
C GLN A 240 -12.13 -35.39 -0.66
N ARG A 241 -12.70 -36.23 0.17
CA ARG A 241 -13.24 -37.53 -0.27
C ARG A 241 -14.60 -37.44 -0.98
N GLN A 242 -15.34 -36.36 -0.79
CA GLN A 242 -16.70 -36.15 -1.31
C GLN A 242 -16.83 -34.81 -2.02
N GLY A 243 -17.85 -34.69 -2.90
CA GLY A 243 -18.12 -33.49 -3.66
C GLY A 243 -17.22 -33.29 -4.88
N LYS A 244 -17.54 -32.31 -5.69
CA LYS A 244 -16.70 -31.87 -6.81
C LYS A 244 -15.51 -31.07 -6.29
N VAL A 245 -14.39 -31.20 -6.95
CA VAL A 245 -13.18 -30.43 -6.65
C VAL A 245 -12.82 -29.58 -7.87
N TYR A 246 -12.96 -28.29 -7.73
CA TYR A 246 -12.54 -27.34 -8.74
C TYR A 246 -11.12 -26.87 -8.41
N VAL A 247 -10.22 -27.03 -9.36
CA VAL A 247 -8.80 -26.71 -9.18
C VAL A 247 -8.42 -25.58 -10.14
N ILE A 248 -8.08 -24.45 -9.58
CA ILE A 248 -7.65 -23.25 -10.33
C ILE A 248 -6.12 -23.22 -10.33
N LEU A 249 -5.51 -23.16 -11.51
CA LEU A 249 -4.07 -23.22 -11.70
C LEU A 249 -3.66 -22.45 -12.95
N ASP A 250 -2.37 -22.16 -13.09
CA ASP A 250 -1.82 -21.48 -14.25
C ASP A 250 -1.75 -22.39 -15.50
N ASN A 251 -1.30 -21.81 -16.62
CA ASN A 251 -1.16 -22.52 -17.89
C ASN A 251 0.22 -23.17 -18.09
N ALA A 252 0.93 -23.53 -17.03
CA ALA A 252 2.21 -24.21 -17.18
C ALA A 252 2.04 -25.55 -17.94
N SER A 253 2.98 -25.86 -18.84
CA SER A 253 2.89 -26.99 -19.76
C SER A 253 2.71 -28.35 -19.05
N HIS A 254 3.29 -28.52 -17.87
CA HIS A 254 3.18 -29.75 -17.09
C HIS A 254 1.75 -30.01 -16.56
N HIS A 255 0.92 -28.98 -16.44
CA HIS A 255 -0.49 -29.12 -16.08
C HIS A 255 -1.35 -29.64 -17.24
N HIS A 256 -0.89 -29.48 -18.49
CA HIS A 256 -1.55 -29.96 -19.69
C HIS A 256 -1.04 -31.33 -20.16
N ALA A 257 -0.13 -31.96 -19.43
CA ALA A 257 0.50 -33.23 -19.78
C ALA A 257 -0.52 -34.36 -19.93
N LYS A 258 -0.20 -35.31 -20.80
CA LYS A 258 -1.05 -36.52 -21.03
C LYS A 258 -1.34 -37.29 -19.74
N LEU A 259 -0.37 -37.36 -18.83
CA LEU A 259 -0.55 -38.07 -17.53
C LEU A 259 -1.60 -37.37 -16.66
N VAL A 260 -1.61 -36.02 -16.58
CA VAL A 260 -2.65 -35.28 -15.84
C VAL A 260 -4.02 -35.53 -16.46
N ARG A 261 -4.14 -35.46 -17.79
CA ARG A 261 -5.41 -35.76 -18.48
C ARG A 261 -5.89 -37.18 -18.20
N ARG A 262 -4.99 -38.18 -18.23
CA ARG A 262 -5.32 -39.59 -17.90
C ARG A 262 -5.80 -39.66 -16.45
N TRP A 263 -5.12 -39.01 -15.52
CA TRP A 263 -5.50 -39.01 -14.11
C TRP A 263 -6.93 -38.43 -13.95
N LEU A 264 -7.26 -37.35 -14.63
CA LEU A 264 -8.59 -36.71 -14.58
C LEU A 264 -9.70 -37.62 -15.15
N LEU A 265 -9.41 -38.43 -16.17
CA LEU A 265 -10.38 -39.41 -16.69
C LEU A 265 -10.80 -40.44 -15.62
N HIS A 266 -9.89 -40.80 -14.73
CA HIS A 266 -10.18 -41.71 -13.61
C HIS A 266 -10.75 -41.00 -12.38
N HIS A 267 -10.74 -39.66 -12.36
CA HIS A 267 -11.22 -38.86 -11.25
C HIS A 267 -12.22 -37.77 -11.72
N PRO A 268 -13.42 -38.17 -12.22
CA PRO A 268 -14.34 -37.24 -12.93
C PRO A 268 -14.91 -36.13 -12.06
N ARG A 269 -14.80 -36.24 -10.74
CA ARG A 269 -15.18 -35.17 -9.79
C ARG A 269 -14.18 -34.01 -9.74
N PHE A 270 -12.97 -34.15 -10.27
CA PHE A 270 -11.97 -33.08 -10.39
C PHE A 270 -12.19 -32.30 -11.69
N LYS A 271 -12.22 -30.98 -11.58
CA LYS A 271 -12.37 -30.05 -12.71
C LYS A 271 -11.26 -29.01 -12.66
N LEU A 272 -10.39 -29.01 -13.67
CA LEU A 272 -9.34 -28.00 -13.78
C LEU A 272 -9.89 -26.73 -14.44
N LEU A 273 -9.61 -25.58 -13.86
CA LEU A 273 -9.94 -24.24 -14.36
C LEU A 273 -8.63 -23.47 -14.54
N TYR A 274 -8.24 -23.27 -15.78
CA TYR A 274 -6.99 -22.58 -16.09
C TYR A 274 -7.16 -21.07 -16.01
N LEU A 275 -6.22 -20.41 -15.34
CA LEU A 275 -6.11 -18.96 -15.31
C LEU A 275 -5.81 -18.41 -16.72
N PRO A 276 -6.22 -17.18 -17.05
CA PRO A 276 -5.73 -16.51 -18.25
C PRO A 276 -4.21 -16.40 -18.24
N PRO A 277 -3.54 -16.43 -19.37
CA PRO A 277 -2.11 -16.21 -19.44
C PRO A 277 -1.69 -14.91 -18.77
N TYR A 278 -0.52 -14.91 -18.12
CA TYR A 278 0.04 -13.73 -17.43
C TYR A 278 -0.87 -13.11 -16.36
N SER A 279 -1.67 -13.92 -15.67
CA SER A 279 -2.65 -13.45 -14.67
C SER A 279 -2.42 -14.00 -13.26
N PRO A 280 -1.22 -13.88 -12.66
CA PRO A 280 -0.96 -14.35 -11.29
C PRO A 280 -1.80 -13.59 -10.24
N ASN A 281 -2.22 -12.35 -10.56
CA ASN A 281 -3.12 -11.55 -9.73
C ASN A 281 -4.47 -12.21 -9.45
N LEU A 282 -4.88 -13.17 -10.27
CA LEU A 282 -6.12 -13.95 -10.11
C LEU A 282 -5.89 -15.26 -9.32
N ASN A 283 -4.65 -15.65 -9.02
CA ASN A 283 -4.36 -16.81 -8.22
C ASN A 283 -4.31 -16.44 -6.72
N LEU A 284 -5.31 -16.85 -5.95
CA LEU A 284 -5.40 -16.46 -4.54
C LEU A 284 -4.29 -17.07 -3.66
N ILE A 285 -3.69 -18.17 -4.06
CA ILE A 285 -2.56 -18.77 -3.31
C ILE A 285 -1.33 -17.85 -3.28
N GLU A 286 -1.17 -16.94 -4.27
CA GLU A 286 -0.12 -15.93 -4.27
C GLU A 286 -0.19 -15.00 -3.05
N ARG A 287 -1.40 -14.79 -2.54
CA ARG A 287 -1.61 -14.02 -1.30
C ARG A 287 -1.13 -14.80 -0.07
N LEU A 288 -1.31 -16.13 -0.07
CA LEU A 288 -0.76 -17.01 0.97
C LEU A 288 0.77 -17.01 0.93
N TRP A 289 1.38 -17.09 -0.26
CA TRP A 289 2.84 -16.99 -0.42
C TRP A 289 3.39 -15.66 0.12
N ARG A 290 2.66 -14.56 -0.07
CA ARG A 290 3.03 -13.26 0.50
C ARG A 290 3.05 -13.30 2.03
N VAL A 291 2.04 -13.87 2.68
CA VAL A 291 2.01 -14.02 4.14
C VAL A 291 3.16 -14.91 4.61
N PHE A 292 3.38 -16.03 3.95
CA PHE A 292 4.50 -16.92 4.21
C PHE A 292 5.84 -16.17 4.17
N HIS A 293 6.10 -15.42 3.10
CA HIS A 293 7.33 -14.64 3.00
C HIS A 293 7.47 -13.60 4.11
N GLN A 294 6.40 -12.89 4.44
CA GLN A 294 6.41 -11.92 5.53
C GLN A 294 6.72 -12.55 6.90
N LYS A 295 6.22 -13.75 7.14
CA LYS A 295 6.36 -14.42 8.45
C LYS A 295 7.64 -15.25 8.57
N ILE A 296 8.13 -15.83 7.48
CA ILE A 296 9.18 -16.85 7.53
C ILE A 296 10.47 -16.39 6.85
N THR A 297 10.45 -15.66 5.73
CA THR A 297 11.68 -15.37 4.98
C THR A 297 12.19 -13.94 5.13
N TYR A 298 11.31 -12.95 5.35
CA TYR A 298 11.74 -11.56 5.42
C TYR A 298 12.40 -11.24 6.74
N ASN A 299 13.60 -10.65 6.67
CA ASN A 299 14.41 -10.22 7.81
C ASN A 299 14.72 -11.34 8.83
N LYS A 300 14.70 -12.61 8.38
CA LYS A 300 15.05 -13.76 9.20
C LYS A 300 16.26 -14.50 8.62
N TYR A 301 17.16 -14.90 9.49
CA TYR A 301 18.31 -15.73 9.21
C TYR A 301 18.08 -17.14 9.76
N PHE A 302 18.40 -18.12 8.98
CA PHE A 302 18.41 -19.53 9.36
C PHE A 302 19.84 -20.07 9.21
N GLU A 303 20.38 -20.65 10.25
CA GLU A 303 21.77 -21.12 10.22
C GLU A 303 21.97 -22.28 9.25
N ASN A 304 21.04 -23.22 9.25
CA ASN A 304 21.09 -24.37 8.38
C ASN A 304 19.81 -24.56 7.56
N PHE A 305 19.91 -25.33 6.48
CA PHE A 305 18.82 -25.53 5.54
C PHE A 305 17.65 -26.36 6.13
N GLU A 306 17.95 -27.30 7.03
CA GLU A 306 16.92 -28.14 7.64
C GLU A 306 16.04 -27.34 8.61
N GLU A 307 16.62 -26.41 9.36
CA GLU A 307 15.86 -25.46 10.17
C GLU A 307 14.91 -24.61 9.31
N PHE A 308 15.43 -24.07 8.20
CA PHE A 308 14.63 -23.31 7.24
C PHE A 308 13.47 -24.13 6.67
N LYS A 309 13.75 -25.40 6.27
CA LYS A 309 12.76 -26.33 5.74
C LYS A 309 11.69 -26.64 6.78
N THR A 310 12.09 -27.04 7.98
CA THR A 310 11.18 -27.40 9.08
C THR A 310 10.28 -26.24 9.44
N THR A 311 10.86 -25.05 9.67
CA THR A 311 10.11 -23.84 9.99
C THR A 311 9.13 -23.47 8.87
N THR A 312 9.53 -23.64 7.62
CA THR A 312 8.66 -23.39 6.45
C THR A 312 7.47 -24.33 6.43
N LEU A 313 7.70 -25.64 6.57
CA LEU A 313 6.62 -26.64 6.52
C LEU A 313 5.70 -26.52 7.74
N ASP A 314 6.22 -26.20 8.91
CA ASP A 314 5.44 -26.00 10.13
C ASP A 314 4.53 -24.75 10.03
N PHE A 315 4.97 -23.69 9.34
CA PHE A 315 4.09 -22.58 9.05
C PHE A 315 2.81 -23.02 8.32
N PHE A 316 2.93 -23.86 7.29
CA PHE A 316 1.76 -24.33 6.52
C PHE A 316 0.91 -25.34 7.27
N LYS A 317 1.49 -26.16 8.15
CA LYS A 317 0.72 -27.04 9.05
C LYS A 317 -0.10 -26.26 10.07
N ASN A 318 0.38 -25.10 10.50
CA ASN A 318 -0.19 -24.30 11.58
C ASN A 318 -0.87 -23.02 11.08
N LEU A 319 -1.42 -22.98 9.87
CA LEU A 319 -2.05 -21.80 9.27
C LEU A 319 -3.15 -21.15 10.13
N LYS A 320 -3.84 -21.93 10.95
CA LYS A 320 -4.87 -21.43 11.88
C LYS A 320 -4.38 -20.32 12.81
N GLN A 321 -3.09 -20.30 13.15
CA GLN A 321 -2.50 -19.23 13.95
C GLN A 321 -2.55 -17.86 13.26
N TYR A 322 -2.80 -17.84 11.95
CA TYR A 322 -2.84 -16.63 11.12
C TYR A 322 -4.24 -16.34 10.57
N ASP A 323 -5.29 -17.00 11.10
CA ASP A 323 -6.67 -16.92 10.57
C ASP A 323 -7.14 -15.47 10.41
N THR A 324 -6.93 -14.60 11.37
CA THR A 324 -7.33 -13.18 11.29
C THR A 324 -6.67 -12.47 10.11
N GLN A 325 -5.38 -12.68 9.89
CA GLN A 325 -4.65 -12.09 8.78
C GLN A 325 -5.07 -12.71 7.44
N LEU A 326 -5.24 -14.03 7.40
CA LEU A 326 -5.65 -14.75 6.21
C LEU A 326 -7.07 -14.40 5.80
N ALA A 327 -8.00 -14.23 6.74
CA ALA A 327 -9.38 -13.84 6.47
C ALA A 327 -9.47 -12.49 5.74
N THR A 328 -8.61 -11.53 6.09
CA THR A 328 -8.58 -10.21 5.42
C THR A 328 -7.92 -10.24 4.04
N LEU A 329 -6.99 -11.17 3.81
CA LEU A 329 -6.20 -11.24 2.57
C LEU A 329 -6.77 -12.23 1.56
N LEU A 330 -7.26 -13.39 2.03
CA LEU A 330 -7.81 -14.45 1.18
C LEU A 330 -9.29 -14.19 0.87
N THR A 331 -9.57 -13.03 0.32
CA THR A 331 -10.88 -12.66 -0.23
C THR A 331 -10.89 -12.90 -1.73
N ASP A 332 -12.06 -13.09 -2.32
CA ASP A 332 -12.23 -13.20 -3.78
C ASP A 332 -12.38 -11.84 -4.50
N ASN A 333 -11.93 -10.79 -3.85
CA ASN A 333 -11.79 -9.48 -4.49
C ASN A 333 -10.54 -9.48 -5.40
N PHE A 334 -10.73 -9.88 -6.65
CA PHE A 334 -9.65 -9.93 -7.63
C PHE A 334 -9.22 -8.52 -8.05
N GLN A 335 -7.91 -8.30 -8.07
CA GLN A 335 -7.34 -7.06 -8.59
C GLN A 335 -7.11 -7.22 -10.09
N THR A 336 -7.96 -6.62 -10.89
CA THR A 336 -7.82 -6.61 -12.35
C THR A 336 -7.00 -5.42 -12.84
N PHE A 337 -6.48 -5.52 -14.05
CA PHE A 337 -5.85 -4.40 -14.74
C PHE A 337 -6.89 -3.75 -15.66
N PRO A 338 -7.27 -2.46 -15.43
CA PRO A 338 -8.23 -1.78 -16.30
C PRO A 338 -7.72 -1.73 -17.75
N SER A 339 -8.59 -2.05 -18.70
CA SER A 339 -8.27 -2.06 -20.15
C SER A 339 -7.67 -0.73 -20.60
N SER A 340 -8.16 0.41 -20.07
CA SER A 340 -7.62 1.75 -20.34
C SER A 340 -6.16 1.95 -19.87
N LYS A 341 -5.71 1.22 -18.87
CA LYS A 341 -4.31 1.31 -18.38
C LYS A 341 -3.37 0.38 -19.14
N VAL A 342 -3.89 -0.69 -19.71
CA VAL A 342 -3.10 -1.62 -20.55
C VAL A 342 -2.90 -1.04 -21.94
N ALA A 343 -3.96 -0.47 -22.54
CA ALA A 343 -3.90 0.17 -23.87
C ALA A 343 -2.93 1.37 -23.93
N ASN A 344 -2.70 2.07 -22.82
CA ASN A 344 -1.76 3.22 -22.78
C ASN A 344 -0.29 2.80 -22.61
N LEU A 345 0.03 1.50 -22.57
CA LEU A 345 1.39 0.97 -22.44
C LEU A 345 1.91 0.36 -23.76
N SER A 346 1.04 0.26 -24.77
CA SER A 346 1.38 -0.11 -26.14
C SER A 346 1.70 1.14 -26.97
#